data_1364d8635ccb7631178cc10202d1cbad
#
_entry.id   1364d8635ccb7631178cc10202d1cbad
#
_cell.length_a   1.000
_cell.length_b   1.000
_cell.length_c   1.000
_cell.angle_alpha   90.00
_cell.angle_beta   90.00
_cell.angle_gamma   90.00
#
_symmetry.space_group_name_H-M   'P 1'
#
loop_
_entity.id
_entity.type
_entity.pdbx_description
1 polymer ?
#
loop_
_entity_poly.entity_id
_entity_poly.type
_entity_poly.pdbx_seq_one_letter_code
_entity_poly.pdbx_strand_id
1 'polypeptide(L)'
;MISLLHVSLLAMLQLSDTARVFPPMQGQNLEGRTLEMPRDFAGALNVVFIAFKREQQADVDSWGAALDSLRKRHAELQVYELPTLGRRYRLIRPMIDGGMRRGIPDPTVRAATITLYIDKGPFKRALGITTEDRIEVLVVDPRGNIRWQRSGPMTPSLRAELEAAIGR
;
A
#
# COMPACT_ATOMS: atom_id res chain seq x y z
N MET A 1 -36.75 -34.20 -43.24
CA MET A 1 -36.66 -32.85 -42.66
C MET A 1 -35.88 -32.98 -41.36
N ILE A 2 -34.60 -32.68 -41.41
CA ILE A 2 -33.72 -32.82 -40.26
C ILE A 2 -33.38 -31.41 -39.76
N SER A 3 -33.90 -31.08 -38.57
CA SER A 3 -33.69 -29.79 -37.92
C SER A 3 -32.35 -29.81 -37.21
N LEU A 4 -31.39 -29.02 -37.68
CA LEU A 4 -30.09 -28.81 -37.03
C LEU A 4 -30.24 -27.80 -35.88
N LEU A 5 -30.21 -28.29 -34.65
CA LEU A 5 -30.07 -27.46 -33.48
C LEU A 5 -28.63 -26.93 -33.40
N HIS A 6 -28.45 -25.64 -33.62
CA HIS A 6 -27.18 -24.95 -33.35
C HIS A 6 -27.11 -24.67 -31.85
N VAL A 7 -26.32 -25.43 -31.16
CA VAL A 7 -25.91 -25.13 -29.79
C VAL A 7 -24.74 -24.13 -29.84
N SER A 8 -25.06 -22.85 -29.68
CA SER A 8 -24.05 -21.80 -29.50
C SER A 8 -23.47 -21.91 -28.10
N LEU A 9 -22.30 -22.55 -27.98
CA LEU A 9 -21.49 -22.58 -26.77
C LEU A 9 -20.85 -21.21 -26.59
N LEU A 10 -21.50 -20.33 -25.84
CA LEU A 10 -20.92 -19.05 -25.41
C LEU A 10 -19.84 -19.37 -24.37
N ALA A 11 -18.60 -19.50 -24.80
CA ALA A 11 -17.45 -19.57 -23.92
C ALA A 11 -17.32 -18.21 -23.21
N MET A 12 -17.86 -18.11 -21.99
CA MET A 12 -17.53 -17.01 -21.08
C MET A 12 -16.03 -17.14 -20.76
N LEU A 13 -15.22 -16.31 -21.42
CA LEU A 13 -13.87 -16.00 -20.90
C LEU A 13 -14.07 -15.36 -19.53
N GLN A 14 -13.95 -16.14 -18.49
CA GLN A 14 -13.71 -15.62 -17.16
C GLN A 14 -12.30 -15.01 -17.20
N LEU A 15 -12.21 -13.70 -17.36
CA LEU A 15 -11.01 -12.98 -16.96
C LEU A 15 -10.83 -13.31 -15.48
N SER A 16 -9.94 -14.23 -15.19
CA SER A 16 -9.41 -14.38 -13.83
C SER A 16 -8.68 -13.08 -13.52
N ASP A 17 -9.40 -12.17 -12.87
CA ASP A 17 -8.78 -11.05 -12.17
C ASP A 17 -7.91 -11.68 -11.09
N THR A 18 -6.65 -11.98 -11.44
CA THR A 18 -5.68 -12.48 -10.48
C THR A 18 -5.47 -11.36 -9.48
N ALA A 19 -6.21 -11.42 -8.38
CA ALA A 19 -6.11 -10.47 -7.29
C ALA A 19 -4.63 -10.31 -6.94
N ARG A 20 -4.09 -9.12 -7.18
CA ARG A 20 -2.69 -8.83 -6.82
C ARG A 20 -2.56 -8.92 -5.31
N VAL A 21 -1.52 -9.62 -4.87
CA VAL A 21 -1.25 -9.82 -3.45
C VAL A 21 -0.03 -9.01 -3.06
N PHE A 22 -0.10 -8.36 -1.91
CA PHE A 22 1.05 -7.68 -1.32
C PHE A 22 2.16 -8.69 -1.05
N PRO A 23 3.38 -8.49 -1.56
CA PRO A 23 4.44 -9.47 -1.43
C PRO A 23 4.85 -9.66 0.04
N PRO A 24 5.03 -10.90 0.51
CA PRO A 24 5.53 -11.17 1.86
C PRO A 24 6.89 -10.51 2.07
N MET A 25 7.00 -9.73 3.13
CA MET A 25 8.25 -9.03 3.47
C MET A 25 8.31 -8.64 4.93
N GLN A 26 9.52 -8.37 5.39
CA GLN A 26 9.79 -7.94 6.74
C GLN A 26 10.35 -6.53 6.75
N GLY A 27 9.86 -5.71 7.67
CA GLY A 27 10.36 -4.37 7.93
C GLY A 27 10.35 -4.05 9.42
N GLN A 28 11.10 -3.05 9.83
CA GLN A 28 11.06 -2.57 11.20
C GLN A 28 10.44 -1.18 11.24
N ASN A 29 9.49 -0.97 12.15
CA ASN A 29 8.92 0.36 12.35
C ASN A 29 9.85 1.29 13.14
N LEU A 30 9.52 2.56 13.20
CA LEU A 30 10.34 3.56 13.89
C LEU A 30 10.31 3.43 15.43
N GLU A 31 9.47 2.56 15.99
CA GLU A 31 9.47 2.16 17.40
C GLU A 31 10.34 0.92 17.67
N GLY A 32 11.03 0.40 16.64
CA GLY A 32 11.95 -0.73 16.76
C GLY A 32 11.29 -2.12 16.66
N ARG A 33 9.96 -2.19 16.46
CA ARG A 33 9.24 -3.45 16.27
C ARG A 33 9.43 -3.95 14.85
N THR A 34 9.74 -5.22 14.68
CA THR A 34 9.75 -5.91 13.39
C THR A 34 8.33 -6.38 13.06
N LEU A 35 7.88 -6.11 11.83
CA LEU A 35 6.61 -6.55 11.29
C LEU A 35 6.83 -7.42 10.06
N GLU A 36 6.03 -8.48 9.95
CA GLU A 36 5.94 -9.33 8.75
C GLU A 36 4.67 -8.95 7.98
N MET A 37 4.85 -8.27 6.89
CA MET A 37 3.76 -7.81 6.04
C MET A 37 3.40 -8.84 4.97
N PRO A 38 2.12 -8.98 4.61
CA PRO A 38 0.96 -8.24 5.10
C PRO A 38 0.37 -8.76 6.41
N ARG A 39 0.88 -9.86 6.96
CA ARG A 39 0.30 -10.57 8.13
C ARG A 39 0.10 -9.69 9.36
N ASP A 40 1.04 -8.79 9.62
CA ASP A 40 1.04 -7.95 10.82
C ASP A 40 0.35 -6.59 10.59
N PHE A 41 -0.31 -6.39 9.46
CA PHE A 41 -1.21 -5.26 9.27
C PHE A 41 -2.45 -5.45 10.15
N ALA A 42 -2.73 -4.47 11.02
CA ALA A 42 -3.69 -4.63 12.12
C ALA A 42 -5.14 -4.30 11.74
N GLY A 43 -5.37 -3.65 10.60
CA GLY A 43 -6.71 -3.24 10.19
C GLY A 43 -7.46 -4.31 9.40
N ALA A 44 -8.79 -4.31 9.46
CA ALA A 44 -9.62 -5.05 8.52
C ALA A 44 -9.42 -4.52 7.08
N LEU A 45 -9.06 -3.24 6.95
CA LEU A 45 -8.53 -2.63 5.74
C LEU A 45 -7.32 -1.77 6.11
N ASN A 46 -6.29 -1.81 5.26
CA ASN A 46 -5.05 -1.10 5.50
C ASN A 46 -4.73 -0.22 4.30
N VAL A 47 -4.66 1.09 4.50
CA VAL A 47 -4.12 2.00 3.49
C VAL A 47 -2.61 2.02 3.66
N VAL A 48 -1.90 1.67 2.61
CA VAL A 48 -0.44 1.52 2.63
C VAL A 48 0.17 2.50 1.63
N PHE A 49 0.98 3.43 2.12
CA PHE A 49 1.78 4.34 1.31
C PHE A 49 3.17 3.76 1.09
N ILE A 50 3.64 3.73 -0.15
CA ILE A 50 5.00 3.36 -0.50
C ILE A 50 5.67 4.62 -1.07
N ALA A 51 6.68 5.13 -0.39
CA ALA A 51 7.47 6.28 -0.80
C ALA A 51 8.92 5.88 -1.05
N PHE A 52 9.52 6.36 -2.13
CA PHE A 52 10.86 6.01 -2.57
C PHE A 52 11.88 7.12 -2.34
N LYS A 53 11.39 8.35 -2.13
CA LYS A 53 12.19 9.57 -2.01
C LYS A 53 11.65 10.44 -0.89
N ARG A 54 12.53 11.15 -0.20
CA ARG A 54 12.16 12.04 0.90
C ARG A 54 11.20 13.14 0.47
N GLU A 55 11.37 13.65 -0.74
CA GLU A 55 10.58 14.74 -1.31
C GLU A 55 9.10 14.34 -1.52
N GLN A 56 8.83 13.04 -1.54
CA GLN A 56 7.47 12.50 -1.68
C GLN A 56 6.65 12.58 -0.38
N GLN A 57 7.23 13.02 0.73
CA GLN A 57 6.47 13.21 1.98
C GLN A 57 5.31 14.19 1.78
N ALA A 58 5.48 15.25 1.02
CA ALA A 58 4.39 16.18 0.72
C ALA A 58 3.21 15.50 -0.02
N ASP A 59 3.51 14.52 -0.88
CA ASP A 59 2.47 13.74 -1.57
C ASP A 59 1.72 12.85 -0.57
N VAL A 60 2.42 12.18 0.38
CA VAL A 60 1.81 11.40 1.45
C VAL A 60 0.93 12.29 2.32
N ASP A 61 1.45 13.42 2.76
CA ASP A 61 0.75 14.37 3.64
C ASP A 61 -0.54 14.91 3.00
N SER A 62 -0.58 15.01 1.67
CA SER A 62 -1.77 15.46 0.94
C SER A 62 -3.02 14.58 1.17
N TRP A 63 -2.83 13.31 1.57
CA TRP A 63 -3.91 12.37 1.89
C TRP A 63 -4.47 12.53 3.30
N GLY A 64 -3.79 13.26 4.19
CA GLY A 64 -4.09 13.32 5.62
C GLY A 64 -5.55 13.62 5.93
N ALA A 65 -6.09 14.74 5.41
CA ALA A 65 -7.48 15.14 5.68
C ALA A 65 -8.53 14.12 5.19
N ALA A 66 -8.27 13.44 4.07
CA ALA A 66 -9.14 12.39 3.55
C ALA A 66 -9.10 11.16 4.46
N LEU A 67 -7.92 10.76 4.92
CA LEU A 67 -7.73 9.63 5.83
C LEU A 67 -8.33 9.88 7.21
N ASP A 68 -8.20 11.08 7.75
CA ASP A 68 -8.84 11.46 9.03
C ASP A 68 -10.37 11.35 8.95
N SER A 69 -10.94 11.79 7.83
CA SER A 69 -12.37 11.66 7.58
C SER A 69 -12.79 10.19 7.46
N LEU A 70 -11.99 9.35 6.78
CA LEU A 70 -12.25 7.92 6.62
C LEU A 70 -12.14 7.16 7.94
N ARG A 71 -11.12 7.42 8.74
CA ARG A 71 -10.93 6.78 10.06
C ARG A 71 -12.07 7.06 11.04
N LYS A 72 -12.70 8.24 10.95
CA LYS A 72 -13.89 8.56 11.76
C LYS A 72 -15.10 7.70 11.40
N ARG A 73 -15.19 7.24 10.15
CA ARG A 73 -16.30 6.40 9.66
C ARG A 73 -15.97 4.90 9.70
N HIS A 74 -14.69 4.55 9.68
CA HIS A 74 -14.18 3.18 9.59
C HIS A 74 -13.11 2.98 10.67
N ALA A 75 -13.55 2.62 11.89
CA ALA A 75 -12.65 2.45 13.04
C ALA A 75 -11.62 1.33 12.85
N GLU A 76 -11.92 0.36 11.98
CA GLU A 76 -11.07 -0.75 11.61
C GLU A 76 -10.00 -0.40 10.54
N LEU A 77 -10.03 0.83 10.02
CA LEU A 77 -9.06 1.29 9.02
C LEU A 77 -7.73 1.64 9.68
N GLN A 78 -6.67 0.99 9.22
CA GLN A 78 -5.29 1.36 9.59
C GLN A 78 -4.56 2.00 8.42
N VAL A 79 -3.58 2.82 8.74
CA VAL A 79 -2.74 3.49 7.74
C VAL A 79 -1.29 3.21 8.05
N TYR A 80 -0.54 2.78 7.05
CA TYR A 80 0.89 2.49 7.13
C TYR A 80 1.66 3.30 6.10
N GLU A 81 2.85 3.72 6.47
CA GLU A 81 3.79 4.33 5.56
C GLU A 81 5.04 3.46 5.45
N LEU A 82 5.43 3.14 4.22
CA LEU A 82 6.58 2.30 3.90
C LEU A 82 7.64 3.11 3.13
N PRO A 83 8.49 3.91 3.83
CA PRO A 83 9.67 4.49 3.22
C PRO A 83 10.57 3.37 2.69
N THR A 84 10.76 3.32 1.37
CA THR A 84 11.39 2.20 0.68
C THR A 84 12.74 2.60 0.10
N LEU A 85 13.80 2.19 0.77
CA LEU A 85 15.19 2.48 0.43
C LEU A 85 15.89 1.26 -0.17
N GLY A 86 16.91 1.53 -0.96
CA GLY A 86 17.78 0.47 -1.49
C GLY A 86 18.61 -0.21 -0.40
N ARG A 87 18.90 -1.51 -0.59
CA ARG A 87 19.66 -2.34 0.36
C ARG A 87 20.98 -1.70 0.82
N ARG A 88 21.63 -0.90 -0.02
CA ARG A 88 22.89 -0.20 0.30
C ARG A 88 22.78 0.73 1.51
N TYR A 89 21.59 1.29 1.76
CA TYR A 89 21.36 2.19 2.90
C TYR A 89 21.23 1.47 4.24
N ARG A 90 21.24 0.14 4.24
CA ARG A 90 21.12 -0.69 5.44
C ARG A 90 22.27 -0.42 6.44
N LEU A 91 23.45 -0.07 5.95
CA LEU A 91 24.61 0.24 6.79
C LEU A 91 24.43 1.53 7.61
N ILE A 92 23.67 2.49 7.09
CA ILE A 92 23.41 3.78 7.76
C ILE A 92 21.97 3.88 8.28
N ARG A 93 21.28 2.75 8.38
CA ARG A 93 19.92 2.66 8.88
C ARG A 93 19.70 3.39 10.22
N PRO A 94 20.55 3.24 11.26
CA PRO A 94 20.34 3.92 12.54
C PRO A 94 20.28 5.44 12.40
N MET A 95 21.05 6.01 11.47
CA MET A 95 21.04 7.44 11.20
C MET A 95 19.77 7.88 10.48
N ILE A 96 19.31 7.10 9.48
CA ILE A 96 18.11 7.40 8.69
C ILE A 96 16.87 7.26 9.58
N ASP A 97 16.68 6.11 10.23
CA ASP A 97 15.54 5.85 11.10
C ASP A 97 15.54 6.80 12.31
N GLY A 98 16.69 7.12 12.86
CA GLY A 98 16.84 8.11 13.93
C GLY A 98 16.46 9.53 13.48
N GLY A 99 16.76 9.90 12.24
CA GLY A 99 16.33 11.16 11.63
C GLY A 99 14.82 11.24 11.49
N MET A 100 14.22 10.20 10.92
CA MET A 100 12.75 10.12 10.77
C MET A 100 12.04 10.12 12.13
N ARG A 101 12.54 9.36 13.11
CA ARG A 101 11.97 9.33 14.47
C ARG A 101 11.95 10.71 15.12
N ARG A 102 13.01 11.52 14.95
CA ARG A 102 13.03 12.89 15.47
C ARG A 102 12.04 13.82 14.77
N GLY A 103 11.79 13.57 13.48
CA GLY A 103 10.86 14.36 12.68
C GLY A 103 9.38 13.98 12.90
N ILE A 104 9.10 12.83 13.48
CA ILE A 104 7.74 12.31 13.71
C ILE A 104 7.51 12.24 15.23
N PRO A 105 6.88 13.26 15.84
CA PRO A 105 6.68 13.30 17.30
C PRO A 105 5.66 12.29 17.82
N ASP A 106 4.63 11.95 17.02
CA ASP A 106 3.57 11.03 17.42
C ASP A 106 4.06 9.57 17.39
N PRO A 107 4.04 8.85 18.54
CA PRO A 107 4.45 7.45 18.61
C PRO A 107 3.55 6.52 17.79
N THR A 108 2.27 6.86 17.62
CA THR A 108 1.33 6.07 16.82
C THR A 108 1.72 6.12 15.35
N VAL A 109 2.09 7.29 14.85
CA VAL A 109 2.59 7.45 13.47
C VAL A 109 3.92 6.73 13.30
N ARG A 110 4.85 6.82 14.28
CA ARG A 110 6.11 6.07 14.25
C ARG A 110 5.91 4.55 14.23
N ALA A 111 4.93 4.06 15.00
CA ALA A 111 4.59 2.63 15.02
C ALA A 111 4.02 2.14 13.67
N ALA A 112 3.37 3.03 12.92
CA ALA A 112 2.82 2.76 11.58
C ALA A 112 3.79 3.07 10.43
N THR A 113 4.94 3.69 10.71
CA THR A 113 6.00 3.95 9.73
C THR A 113 7.02 2.82 9.75
N ILE A 114 7.06 2.01 8.68
CA ILE A 114 7.88 0.80 8.57
C ILE A 114 8.91 1.00 7.47
N THR A 115 10.18 1.20 7.84
CA THR A 115 11.24 1.46 6.86
C THR A 115 11.72 0.18 6.20
N LEU A 116 11.72 0.16 4.88
CA LEU A 116 12.18 -0.96 4.07
C LEU A 116 13.58 -0.68 3.49
N TYR A 117 14.53 -1.59 3.75
CA TYR A 117 15.88 -1.58 3.19
C TYR A 117 16.08 -2.82 2.32
N ILE A 118 15.57 -2.78 1.08
CA ILE A 118 15.37 -3.95 0.22
C ILE A 118 16.01 -3.80 -1.17
N ASP A 119 16.07 -4.90 -1.91
CA ASP A 119 16.15 -4.84 -3.36
C ASP A 119 14.78 -4.42 -3.89
N LYS A 120 14.70 -3.19 -4.39
CA LYS A 120 13.44 -2.60 -4.87
C LYS A 120 12.93 -3.23 -6.15
N GLY A 121 13.79 -3.86 -6.94
CA GLY A 121 13.40 -4.45 -8.24
C GLY A 121 12.31 -5.51 -8.12
N PRO A 122 12.52 -6.61 -7.38
CA PRO A 122 11.50 -7.63 -7.16
C PRO A 122 10.22 -7.08 -6.52
N PHE A 123 10.34 -6.19 -5.52
CA PHE A 123 9.23 -5.56 -4.84
C PHE A 123 8.34 -4.74 -5.80
N LYS A 124 8.97 -3.90 -6.60
CA LYS A 124 8.27 -3.09 -7.61
C LYS A 124 7.57 -3.96 -8.65
N ARG A 125 8.24 -5.03 -9.14
CA ARG A 125 7.60 -5.95 -10.09
C ARG A 125 6.38 -6.64 -9.52
N ALA A 126 6.45 -7.11 -8.28
CA ALA A 126 5.32 -7.77 -7.60
C ALA A 126 4.09 -6.84 -7.49
N LEU A 127 4.32 -5.55 -7.30
CA LEU A 127 3.27 -4.53 -7.17
C LEU A 127 2.92 -3.83 -8.49
N GLY A 128 3.58 -4.16 -9.60
CA GLY A 128 3.39 -3.49 -10.88
C GLY A 128 3.85 -2.02 -10.89
N ILE A 129 4.80 -1.66 -10.03
CA ILE A 129 5.34 -0.30 -9.92
C ILE A 129 6.41 -0.10 -10.99
N THR A 130 6.21 0.84 -11.88
CA THR A 130 7.12 1.09 -13.01
C THR A 130 8.09 2.24 -12.75
N THR A 131 7.73 3.20 -11.89
CA THR A 131 8.55 4.37 -11.58
C THR A 131 8.68 4.58 -10.06
N GLU A 132 9.71 5.29 -9.64
CA GLU A 132 9.89 5.75 -8.27
C GLU A 132 9.64 7.27 -8.13
N ASP A 133 9.08 7.88 -9.15
CA ASP A 133 8.85 9.34 -9.18
C ASP A 133 7.56 9.76 -8.50
N ARG A 134 6.73 8.80 -8.13
CA ARG A 134 5.48 9.00 -7.39
C ARG A 134 5.37 8.01 -6.24
N ILE A 135 4.62 8.38 -5.24
CA ILE A 135 4.19 7.43 -4.20
C ILE A 135 3.19 6.43 -4.80
N GLU A 136 3.12 5.26 -4.20
CA GLU A 136 2.03 4.32 -4.43
C GLU A 136 1.13 4.27 -3.20
N VAL A 137 -0.17 4.22 -3.42
CA VAL A 137 -1.19 4.12 -2.38
C VAL A 137 -2.02 2.87 -2.63
N LEU A 138 -2.05 1.97 -1.66
CA LEU A 138 -2.74 0.70 -1.77
C LEU A 138 -3.81 0.57 -0.67
N VAL A 139 -4.89 -0.15 -0.98
CA VAL A 139 -5.81 -0.71 0.04
C VAL A 139 -5.58 -2.20 0.09
N VAL A 140 -5.14 -2.69 1.24
CA VAL A 140 -4.74 -4.10 1.45
C VAL A 140 -5.62 -4.71 2.53
N ASP A 141 -6.21 -5.88 2.25
CA ASP A 141 -6.99 -6.62 3.24
C ASP A 141 -6.08 -7.49 4.15
N PRO A 142 -6.60 -8.12 5.23
CA PRO A 142 -5.81 -8.93 6.15
C PRO A 142 -5.16 -10.16 5.50
N ARG A 143 -5.66 -10.60 4.34
CA ARG A 143 -5.09 -11.72 3.58
C ARG A 143 -3.97 -11.25 2.64
N GLY A 144 -3.73 -9.94 2.57
CA GLY A 144 -2.77 -9.34 1.68
C GLY A 144 -3.29 -9.03 0.27
N ASN A 145 -4.59 -9.25 -0.01
CA ASN A 145 -5.12 -8.90 -1.32
C ASN A 145 -5.17 -7.38 -1.48
N ILE A 146 -4.67 -6.91 -2.62
CA ILE A 146 -4.69 -5.49 -2.99
C ILE A 146 -6.03 -5.21 -3.65
N ARG A 147 -6.93 -4.53 -2.94
CA ARG A 147 -8.26 -4.18 -3.42
C ARG A 147 -8.27 -2.93 -4.30
N TRP A 148 -7.30 -2.06 -4.10
CA TRP A 148 -7.16 -0.82 -4.86
C TRP A 148 -5.70 -0.36 -4.83
N GLN A 149 -5.24 0.25 -5.91
CA GLN A 149 -3.89 0.83 -6.01
C GLN A 149 -3.88 2.00 -6.97
N ARG A 150 -3.28 3.11 -6.56
CA ARG A 150 -3.05 4.31 -7.38
C ARG A 150 -1.74 4.98 -7.00
N SER A 151 -1.25 5.83 -7.91
CA SER A 151 0.02 6.54 -7.74
C SER A 151 -0.23 8.05 -7.60
N GLY A 152 0.59 8.70 -6.78
CA GLY A 152 0.70 10.16 -6.70
C GLY A 152 -0.06 10.82 -5.55
N PRO A 153 -0.02 12.17 -5.50
CA PRO A 153 -0.69 12.96 -4.48
C PRO A 153 -2.20 12.85 -4.56
N MET A 154 -2.88 13.17 -3.47
CA MET A 154 -4.33 13.13 -3.37
C MET A 154 -4.98 14.11 -4.34
N THR A 155 -6.00 13.64 -5.04
CA THR A 155 -6.89 14.43 -5.88
C THR A 155 -8.35 14.12 -5.52
N PRO A 156 -9.32 15.00 -5.87
CA PRO A 156 -10.74 14.71 -5.63
C PRO A 156 -11.22 13.39 -6.24
N SER A 157 -10.71 13.03 -7.43
CA SER A 157 -11.03 11.75 -8.08
C SER A 157 -10.47 10.56 -7.29
N LEU A 158 -9.19 10.63 -6.90
CA LEU A 158 -8.55 9.56 -6.12
C LEU A 158 -9.18 9.40 -4.74
N ARG A 159 -9.63 10.50 -4.14
CA ARG A 159 -10.40 10.47 -2.89
C ARG A 159 -11.68 9.66 -3.07
N ALA A 160 -12.47 9.96 -4.09
CA ALA A 160 -13.73 9.25 -4.35
C ALA A 160 -13.50 7.75 -4.63
N GLU A 161 -12.43 7.41 -5.37
CA GLU A 161 -12.05 6.03 -5.63
C GLU A 161 -11.62 5.28 -4.34
N LEU A 162 -10.84 5.93 -3.48
CA LEU A 162 -10.42 5.37 -2.19
C LEU A 162 -11.64 5.13 -1.28
N GLU A 163 -12.55 6.10 -1.17
CA GLU A 163 -13.78 5.96 -0.39
C GLU A 163 -14.64 4.79 -0.90
N ALA A 164 -14.75 4.63 -2.21
CA ALA A 164 -15.46 3.49 -2.81
C ALA A 164 -14.76 2.15 -2.56
N ALA A 165 -13.42 2.12 -2.52
CA ALA A 165 -12.66 0.90 -2.25
C ALA A 165 -12.75 0.45 -0.79
N ILE A 166 -12.90 1.38 0.15
CA ILE A 166 -13.04 1.12 1.59
C ILE A 166 -14.48 0.75 1.95
N GLY A 167 -15.47 1.33 1.27
CA GLY A 167 -16.90 1.12 1.55
C GLY A 167 -17.49 -0.17 0.98
N ARG A 168 -16.69 -0.99 0.31
CA ARG A 168 -17.08 -2.32 -0.23
C ARG A 168 -16.71 -3.39 0.80
#